data_9246f72dc33fdf123be1602e0366d591
#
_entry.id   9246f72dc33fdf123be1602e0366d591
#
_cell.length_a   1.000
_cell.length_b   1.000
_cell.length_c   1.000
_cell.angle_alpha   90.00
_cell.angle_beta   90.00
_cell.angle_gamma   90.00
#
_symmetry.space_group_name_H-M   'P 1'
#
loop_
_entity.id
_entity.type
_entity.pdbx_description
1 polymer ?
#
loop_
_entity_poly.entity_id
_entity_poly.type
_entity_poly.pdbx_seq_one_letter_code
_entity_poly.pdbx_strand_id
1 'polypeptide(L)'
;MLGLNGKVAFVFGVASEDSIAWAICQSLADAGVTLYLGYQKRFMSRVFQLKDKLPAIAGFYPLDVAGDETTKEFFDAFSAENPGLKADILIHAIGFAPRECFDRPILFVDDDKINNAFTISANSLQRCLKFALPYLNPNSSTITLTYAASTRHVPGYGIMSMAKAALECWTRELACHLGPEGHRVNAISSGPIRTIAASGIPGFDNILEHVASNSPLRRNVTQSDVAGCTAWLASPLSSGVTGQCIHVDAGYSITMVPSSIMEG
;
A
#
# COMPACT_ATOMS: atom_id res chain seq x y z
N MET A 1 -6.69 -22.88 -5.77
CA MET A 1 -7.56 -21.73 -5.48
C MET A 1 -7.05 -21.01 -4.25
N LEU A 2 -7.07 -19.70 -4.23
CA LEU A 2 -6.52 -18.87 -3.12
C LEU A 2 -7.35 -18.93 -1.82
N GLY A 3 -8.56 -19.51 -1.83
CA GLY A 3 -9.43 -19.57 -0.64
C GLY A 3 -9.97 -18.21 -0.21
N LEU A 4 -10.14 -17.27 -1.14
CA LEU A 4 -10.60 -15.90 -0.87
C LEU A 4 -12.07 -15.68 -1.19
N ASN A 5 -12.73 -16.63 -1.84
CA ASN A 5 -14.14 -16.50 -2.21
C ASN A 5 -15.04 -16.27 -0.98
N GLY A 6 -15.89 -15.24 -1.05
CA GLY A 6 -16.78 -14.84 0.03
C GLY A 6 -16.12 -14.03 1.15
N LYS A 7 -14.82 -13.72 1.04
CA LYS A 7 -14.12 -12.84 1.97
C LYS A 7 -14.47 -11.37 1.74
N VAL A 8 -14.24 -10.54 2.75
CA VAL A 8 -14.50 -9.09 2.73
C VAL A 8 -13.17 -8.34 2.91
N ALA A 9 -12.94 -7.29 2.13
CA ALA A 9 -11.76 -6.46 2.22
C ALA A 9 -12.08 -4.97 2.37
N PHE A 10 -11.37 -4.31 3.28
CA PHE A 10 -11.17 -2.87 3.26
C PHE A 10 -9.99 -2.52 2.36
N VAL A 11 -10.17 -1.62 1.40
CA VAL A 11 -9.09 -1.18 0.51
C VAL A 11 -8.96 0.34 0.55
N PHE A 12 -7.80 0.82 0.98
CA PHE A 12 -7.48 2.24 1.13
C PHE A 12 -6.41 2.67 0.14
N GLY A 13 -6.61 3.83 -0.51
CA GLY A 13 -5.63 4.41 -1.42
C GLY A 13 -5.97 4.28 -2.90
N VAL A 14 -7.17 3.84 -3.26
CA VAL A 14 -7.65 3.91 -4.64
C VAL A 14 -7.84 5.37 -5.04
N ALA A 15 -7.12 5.82 -6.08
CA ALA A 15 -7.19 7.19 -6.59
C ALA A 15 -7.53 7.25 -8.09
N SER A 16 -7.22 6.20 -8.85
CA SER A 16 -7.47 6.07 -10.29
C SER A 16 -7.32 4.61 -10.71
N GLU A 17 -7.63 4.31 -11.97
CA GLU A 17 -7.39 3.01 -12.60
C GLU A 17 -5.91 2.62 -12.67
N ASP A 18 -5.01 3.60 -12.74
CA ASP A 18 -3.57 3.37 -12.79
C ASP A 18 -2.96 3.13 -11.40
N SER A 19 -3.76 3.19 -10.33
CA SER A 19 -3.24 2.96 -8.98
C SER A 19 -2.98 1.48 -8.72
N ILE A 20 -1.94 1.18 -7.95
CA ILE A 20 -1.68 -0.20 -7.49
C ILE A 20 -2.88 -0.72 -6.70
N ALA A 21 -3.52 0.13 -5.89
CA ALA A 21 -4.71 -0.23 -5.13
C ALA A 21 -5.87 -0.69 -6.02
N TRP A 22 -6.02 -0.11 -7.23
CA TRP A 22 -7.05 -0.55 -8.18
C TRP A 22 -6.77 -1.96 -8.73
N ALA A 23 -5.54 -2.23 -9.14
CA ALA A 23 -5.17 -3.57 -9.59
C ALA A 23 -5.33 -4.62 -8.47
N ILE A 24 -5.07 -4.23 -7.21
CA ILE A 24 -5.36 -5.07 -6.05
C ILE A 24 -6.86 -5.33 -5.93
N CYS A 25 -7.72 -4.30 -6.08
CA CYS A 25 -9.18 -4.48 -6.10
C CYS A 25 -9.62 -5.48 -7.17
N GLN A 26 -9.09 -5.36 -8.39
CA GLN A 26 -9.41 -6.27 -9.48
C GLN A 26 -9.00 -7.72 -9.15
N SER A 27 -7.78 -7.93 -8.68
CA SER A 27 -7.28 -9.26 -8.33
C SER A 27 -8.04 -9.91 -7.18
N LEU A 28 -8.44 -9.13 -6.16
CA LEU A 28 -9.27 -9.61 -5.06
C LEU A 28 -10.70 -9.91 -5.52
N ALA A 29 -11.27 -9.09 -6.40
CA ALA A 29 -12.60 -9.30 -6.97
C ALA A 29 -12.64 -10.59 -7.82
N ASP A 30 -11.63 -10.83 -8.66
CA ASP A 30 -11.48 -12.05 -9.45
C ASP A 30 -11.37 -13.31 -8.55
N ALA A 31 -10.88 -13.14 -7.33
CA ALA A 31 -10.83 -14.18 -6.31
C ALA A 31 -12.13 -14.33 -5.49
N GLY A 32 -13.18 -13.54 -5.80
CA GLY A 32 -14.49 -13.60 -5.16
C GLY A 32 -14.60 -12.80 -3.85
N VAL A 33 -13.73 -11.78 -3.64
CA VAL A 33 -13.74 -10.90 -2.46
C VAL A 33 -14.71 -9.74 -2.68
N THR A 34 -15.51 -9.43 -1.65
CA THR A 34 -16.32 -8.21 -1.59
C THR A 34 -15.49 -7.05 -1.07
N LEU A 35 -15.58 -5.89 -1.72
CA LEU A 35 -14.70 -4.75 -1.47
C LEU A 35 -15.43 -3.56 -0.87
N TYR A 36 -14.85 -2.94 0.15
CA TYR A 36 -15.26 -1.67 0.73
C TYR A 36 -14.09 -0.69 0.65
N LEU A 37 -14.26 0.41 -0.10
CA LEU A 37 -13.18 1.32 -0.42
C LEU A 37 -13.21 2.57 0.45
N GLY A 38 -12.05 2.90 1.03
CA GLY A 38 -11.80 4.19 1.65
C GLY A 38 -11.19 5.15 0.64
N TYR A 39 -11.82 6.30 0.40
CA TYR A 39 -11.33 7.29 -0.54
C TYR A 39 -11.14 8.66 0.09
N GLN A 40 -10.11 9.37 -0.34
CA GLN A 40 -9.90 10.77 0.04
C GLN A 40 -10.85 11.68 -0.74
N LYS A 41 -11.55 12.61 -0.06
CA LYS A 41 -12.60 13.47 -0.66
C LYS A 41 -12.18 14.16 -1.96
N ARG A 42 -10.91 14.56 -2.10
CA ARG A 42 -10.38 15.17 -3.34
C ARG A 42 -10.39 14.24 -4.56
N PHE A 43 -10.46 12.92 -4.36
CA PHE A 43 -10.50 11.94 -5.45
C PHE A 43 -11.91 11.37 -5.67
N MET A 44 -12.92 11.88 -4.96
CA MET A 44 -14.29 11.36 -4.97
C MET A 44 -14.83 11.15 -6.39
N SER A 45 -14.78 12.15 -7.26
CA SER A 45 -15.31 12.05 -8.62
C SER A 45 -14.65 10.95 -9.46
N ARG A 46 -13.33 10.76 -9.29
CA ARG A 46 -12.59 9.69 -10.00
C ARG A 46 -12.94 8.30 -9.45
N VAL A 47 -13.00 8.18 -8.13
CA VAL A 47 -13.29 6.90 -7.47
C VAL A 47 -14.72 6.44 -7.74
N PHE A 48 -15.69 7.36 -7.78
CA PHE A 48 -17.07 7.02 -8.13
C PHE A 48 -17.25 6.53 -9.58
N GLN A 49 -16.43 7.01 -10.53
CA GLN A 49 -16.41 6.48 -11.90
C GLN A 49 -15.91 5.03 -11.98
N LEU A 50 -15.19 4.54 -10.95
CA LEU A 50 -14.72 3.17 -10.89
C LEU A 50 -15.78 2.18 -10.39
N LYS A 51 -16.86 2.67 -9.77
CA LYS A 51 -17.93 1.82 -9.20
C LYS A 51 -18.53 0.88 -10.25
N ASP A 52 -18.84 1.40 -11.42
CA ASP A 52 -19.48 0.62 -12.49
C ASP A 52 -18.52 -0.35 -13.19
N LYS A 53 -17.20 -0.20 -12.95
CA LYS A 53 -16.16 -1.05 -13.56
C LYS A 53 -15.88 -2.32 -12.78
N LEU A 54 -16.27 -2.39 -11.51
CA LEU A 54 -15.97 -3.53 -10.65
C LEU A 54 -17.15 -3.84 -9.71
N PRO A 55 -18.06 -4.74 -10.13
CA PRO A 55 -19.28 -5.07 -9.36
C PRO A 55 -19.03 -5.60 -7.94
N ALA A 56 -17.83 -6.09 -7.65
CA ALA A 56 -17.42 -6.56 -6.32
C ALA A 56 -17.32 -5.42 -5.27
N ILE A 57 -17.36 -4.15 -5.69
CA ILE A 57 -17.33 -3.01 -4.77
C ILE A 57 -18.73 -2.79 -4.19
N ALA A 58 -18.89 -3.15 -2.91
CA ALA A 58 -20.12 -3.03 -2.18
C ALA A 58 -20.33 -1.65 -1.53
N GLY A 59 -19.24 -0.93 -1.20
CA GLY A 59 -19.36 0.38 -0.57
C GLY A 59 -18.15 1.28 -0.76
N PHE A 60 -18.42 2.61 -0.69
CA PHE A 60 -17.41 3.67 -0.75
C PHE A 60 -17.64 4.65 0.39
N TYR A 61 -16.63 4.89 1.21
CA TYR A 61 -16.72 5.81 2.32
C TYR A 61 -15.55 6.80 2.31
N PRO A 62 -15.79 8.07 2.69
CA PRO A 62 -14.70 9.02 2.89
C PRO A 62 -13.71 8.50 3.93
N LEU A 63 -12.42 8.63 3.63
CA LEU A 63 -11.34 8.27 4.53
C LEU A 63 -10.25 9.35 4.46
N ASP A 64 -9.98 10.00 5.59
CA ASP A 64 -8.79 10.81 5.77
C ASP A 64 -7.98 10.26 6.94
N VAL A 65 -6.78 9.79 6.63
CA VAL A 65 -5.88 9.14 7.60
C VAL A 65 -4.98 10.14 8.34
N ALA A 66 -5.17 11.44 8.16
CA ALA A 66 -4.39 12.46 8.84
C ALA A 66 -4.70 12.55 10.35
N GLY A 67 -5.90 12.15 10.77
CA GLY A 67 -6.35 12.22 12.15
C GLY A 67 -7.17 11.01 12.59
N ASP A 68 -7.29 10.84 13.91
CA ASP A 68 -8.05 9.74 14.50
C ASP A 68 -9.54 9.86 14.19
N GLU A 69 -10.13 11.06 14.37
CA GLU A 69 -11.55 11.30 14.15
C GLU A 69 -11.95 11.03 12.72
N THR A 70 -11.21 11.59 11.76
CA THR A 70 -11.49 11.42 10.33
C THR A 70 -11.26 9.99 9.83
N THR A 71 -10.36 9.24 10.47
CA THR A 71 -10.17 7.82 10.18
C THR A 71 -11.32 7.00 10.76
N LYS A 72 -11.78 7.34 11.97
CA LYS A 72 -12.90 6.67 12.63
C LYS A 72 -14.21 6.84 11.85
N GLU A 73 -14.45 8.00 11.25
CA GLU A 73 -15.65 8.28 10.43
C GLU A 73 -15.90 7.20 9.35
N PHE A 74 -14.84 6.68 8.72
CA PHE A 74 -14.95 5.58 7.74
C PHE A 74 -15.60 4.35 8.37
N PHE A 75 -15.12 3.93 9.54
CA PHE A 75 -15.58 2.70 10.20
C PHE A 75 -16.96 2.88 10.82
N ASP A 76 -17.30 4.07 11.32
CA ASP A 76 -18.63 4.40 11.82
C ASP A 76 -19.66 4.34 10.68
N ALA A 77 -19.35 4.93 9.52
CA ALA A 77 -20.23 4.89 8.35
C ALA A 77 -20.38 3.46 7.81
N PHE A 78 -19.27 2.71 7.69
CA PHE A 78 -19.31 1.31 7.30
C PHE A 78 -20.19 0.47 8.24
N SER A 79 -20.02 0.61 9.54
CA SER A 79 -20.76 -0.16 10.55
C SER A 79 -22.25 0.17 10.56
N ALA A 80 -22.60 1.44 10.34
CA ALA A 80 -24.00 1.88 10.27
C ALA A 80 -24.76 1.25 9.09
N GLU A 81 -24.10 1.13 7.94
CA GLU A 81 -24.68 0.54 6.73
C GLU A 81 -24.58 -0.99 6.67
N ASN A 82 -23.64 -1.59 7.40
CA ASN A 82 -23.33 -3.02 7.38
C ASN A 82 -23.25 -3.60 8.79
N PRO A 83 -24.33 -3.58 9.57
CA PRO A 83 -24.32 -4.01 10.96
C PRO A 83 -23.87 -5.46 11.11
N GLY A 84 -22.84 -5.69 11.92
CA GLY A 84 -22.29 -7.02 12.21
C GLY A 84 -21.35 -7.59 11.14
N LEU A 85 -21.21 -6.94 9.98
CA LEU A 85 -20.26 -7.38 8.95
C LEU A 85 -18.83 -7.09 9.41
N LYS A 86 -17.93 -8.05 9.17
CA LYS A 86 -16.50 -7.94 9.46
C LYS A 86 -15.68 -8.26 8.22
N ALA A 87 -14.52 -7.61 8.11
CA ALA A 87 -13.57 -7.85 7.03
C ALA A 87 -12.50 -8.87 7.41
N ASP A 88 -12.01 -9.58 6.42
CA ASP A 88 -10.90 -10.55 6.52
C ASP A 88 -9.58 -9.94 6.07
N ILE A 89 -9.63 -8.85 5.32
CA ILE A 89 -8.48 -8.26 4.64
C ILE A 89 -8.51 -6.74 4.83
N LEU A 90 -7.35 -6.15 5.11
CA LEU A 90 -7.15 -4.70 5.08
C LEU A 90 -5.97 -4.38 4.16
N ILE A 91 -6.21 -3.60 3.11
CA ILE A 91 -5.19 -3.10 2.20
C ILE A 91 -4.92 -1.63 2.50
N HIS A 92 -3.70 -1.34 2.92
CA HIS A 92 -3.21 0.01 3.19
C HIS A 92 -2.27 0.44 2.06
N ALA A 93 -2.81 0.98 0.97
CA ALA A 93 -2.06 1.46 -0.19
C ALA A 93 -1.95 3.00 -0.18
N ILE A 94 -1.55 3.57 0.97
CA ILE A 94 -1.50 5.01 1.21
C ILE A 94 -0.05 5.47 1.26
N GLY A 95 0.21 6.61 0.65
CA GLY A 95 1.47 7.31 0.72
C GLY A 95 1.33 8.73 0.18
N PHE A 96 1.85 9.68 0.93
CA PHE A 96 1.88 11.09 0.56
C PHE A 96 2.98 11.81 1.32
N ALA A 97 3.67 12.72 0.64
CA ALA A 97 4.49 13.74 1.27
C ALA A 97 4.31 15.08 0.54
N PRO A 98 4.41 16.21 1.24
CA PRO A 98 4.52 17.52 0.61
C PRO A 98 5.67 17.56 -0.39
N ARG A 99 5.53 18.39 -1.43
CA ARG A 99 6.51 18.47 -2.53
C ARG A 99 7.90 18.85 -2.05
N GLU A 100 7.99 19.67 -1.03
CA GLU A 100 9.23 20.09 -0.39
C GLU A 100 10.06 18.92 0.17
N CYS A 101 9.42 17.81 0.49
CA CYS A 101 10.08 16.59 0.93
C CYS A 101 10.91 15.90 -0.18
N PHE A 102 10.70 16.28 -1.44
CA PHE A 102 11.40 15.76 -2.62
C PHE A 102 12.34 16.79 -3.26
N ASP A 103 11.93 18.05 -3.29
CA ASP A 103 12.58 19.12 -4.06
C ASP A 103 13.65 19.89 -3.25
N ARG A 104 13.56 19.92 -1.92
CA ARG A 104 14.53 20.61 -1.05
C ARG A 104 15.66 19.69 -0.63
N PRO A 105 16.87 20.27 -0.39
CA PRO A 105 17.91 19.51 0.32
C PRO A 105 17.36 19.05 1.68
N ILE A 106 17.58 17.79 2.01
CA ILE A 106 16.93 17.10 3.13
C ILE A 106 17.13 17.81 4.49
N LEU A 107 18.25 18.51 4.65
CA LEU A 107 18.59 19.27 5.87
C LEU A 107 17.74 20.53 6.09
N PHE A 108 17.02 20.98 5.05
CA PHE A 108 16.25 22.23 5.08
C PHE A 108 14.76 22.02 4.85
N VAL A 109 14.30 20.78 4.99
CA VAL A 109 12.86 20.48 4.98
C VAL A 109 12.29 20.81 6.35
N ASP A 110 11.22 21.61 6.37
CA ASP A 110 10.57 22.06 7.60
C ASP A 110 9.92 20.90 8.35
N ASP A 111 9.93 20.93 9.68
CA ASP A 111 9.44 19.87 10.56
C ASP A 111 7.96 19.54 10.33
N ASP A 112 7.12 20.53 10.00
CA ASP A 112 5.70 20.29 9.69
C ASP A 112 5.52 19.44 8.44
N LYS A 113 6.37 19.58 7.43
CA LYS A 113 6.37 18.78 6.21
C LYS A 113 6.86 17.35 6.47
N ILE A 114 7.91 17.21 7.28
CA ILE A 114 8.41 15.91 7.72
C ILE A 114 7.32 15.19 8.50
N ASN A 115 6.75 15.82 9.52
CA ASN A 115 5.68 15.25 10.33
C ASN A 115 4.45 14.85 9.51
N ASN A 116 4.08 15.65 8.50
CA ASN A 116 2.98 15.31 7.60
C ASN A 116 3.28 14.04 6.80
N ALA A 117 4.50 13.92 6.23
CA ALA A 117 4.91 12.73 5.50
C ALA A 117 4.83 11.46 6.37
N PHE A 118 5.33 11.52 7.62
CA PHE A 118 5.24 10.40 8.56
C PHE A 118 3.80 10.10 8.97
N THR A 119 3.01 11.12 9.27
CA THR A 119 1.60 10.98 9.68
C THR A 119 0.80 10.22 8.62
N ILE A 120 0.97 10.58 7.34
CA ILE A 120 0.20 9.99 6.23
C ILE A 120 0.82 8.68 5.74
N SER A 121 2.16 8.60 5.62
CA SER A 121 2.80 7.47 4.92
C SER A 121 3.30 6.36 5.83
N ALA A 122 3.33 6.58 7.15
CA ALA A 122 3.76 5.58 8.12
C ALA A 122 2.71 5.37 9.23
N ASN A 123 2.42 6.40 10.03
CA ASN A 123 1.58 6.28 11.21
C ASN A 123 0.11 5.95 10.88
N SER A 124 -0.32 6.25 9.66
CA SER A 124 -1.67 5.90 9.20
C SER A 124 -1.95 4.40 9.18
N LEU A 125 -0.95 3.53 9.01
CA LEU A 125 -1.14 2.08 9.11
C LEU A 125 -1.63 1.70 10.52
N GLN A 126 -0.94 2.17 11.55
CA GLN A 126 -1.32 1.95 12.95
C GLN A 126 -2.72 2.54 13.22
N ARG A 127 -2.98 3.76 12.75
CA ARG A 127 -4.27 4.44 12.94
C ARG A 127 -5.40 3.68 12.26
N CYS A 128 -5.24 3.25 11.02
CA CYS A 128 -6.23 2.44 10.31
C CYS A 128 -6.53 1.14 11.07
N LEU A 129 -5.50 0.42 11.54
CA LEU A 129 -5.68 -0.81 12.31
C LEU A 129 -6.36 -0.56 13.66
N LYS A 130 -6.00 0.52 14.38
CA LYS A 130 -6.65 0.91 15.64
C LYS A 130 -8.18 0.94 15.52
N PHE A 131 -8.69 1.54 14.45
CA PHE A 131 -10.13 1.66 14.23
C PHE A 131 -10.73 0.50 13.46
N ALA A 132 -9.95 -0.26 12.70
CA ALA A 132 -10.41 -1.44 11.97
C ALA A 132 -10.61 -2.67 12.86
N LEU A 133 -9.83 -2.85 13.94
CA LEU A 133 -9.84 -4.06 14.76
C LEU A 133 -11.22 -4.55 15.19
N PRO A 134 -12.18 -3.70 15.65
CA PRO A 134 -13.52 -4.16 15.99
C PRO A 134 -14.28 -4.78 14.81
N TYR A 135 -13.88 -4.42 13.59
CA TYR A 135 -14.51 -4.79 12.32
C TYR A 135 -13.68 -5.81 11.53
N LEU A 136 -12.64 -6.38 12.11
CA LEU A 136 -11.86 -7.45 11.51
C LEU A 136 -12.27 -8.82 12.07
N ASN A 137 -12.28 -9.82 11.20
CA ASN A 137 -12.41 -11.20 11.59
C ASN A 137 -11.10 -11.70 12.23
N PRO A 138 -11.15 -12.68 13.16
CA PRO A 138 -9.94 -13.40 13.57
C PRO A 138 -9.18 -13.95 12.35
N ASN A 139 -7.86 -14.01 12.44
CA ASN A 139 -6.97 -14.42 11.34
C ASN A 139 -7.00 -13.52 10.09
N SER A 140 -7.41 -12.27 10.23
CA SER A 140 -7.37 -11.30 9.14
C SER A 140 -5.95 -11.03 8.66
N SER A 141 -5.83 -10.53 7.42
CA SER A 141 -4.55 -10.17 6.80
C SER A 141 -4.52 -8.69 6.46
N THR A 142 -3.54 -7.97 6.98
CA THR A 142 -3.26 -6.57 6.63
C THR A 142 -2.03 -6.50 5.74
N ILE A 143 -2.14 -5.82 4.60
CA ILE A 143 -1.05 -5.63 3.65
C ILE A 143 -0.85 -4.14 3.39
N THR A 144 0.40 -3.67 3.54
CA THR A 144 0.78 -2.28 3.20
C THR A 144 1.80 -2.25 2.06
N LEU A 145 1.97 -1.07 1.44
CA LEU A 145 2.90 -0.89 0.31
C LEU A 145 4.07 -0.01 0.74
N THR A 146 5.29 -0.54 0.56
CA THR A 146 6.55 0.16 0.82
C THR A 146 7.41 0.22 -0.44
N TYR A 147 8.63 0.71 -0.30
CA TYR A 147 9.59 0.83 -1.40
C TYR A 147 11.02 0.61 -0.90
N ALA A 148 11.90 0.08 -1.72
CA ALA A 148 13.29 -0.22 -1.41
C ALA A 148 14.09 0.98 -0.85
N ALA A 149 13.60 2.21 -1.03
CA ALA A 149 14.16 3.40 -0.41
C ALA A 149 14.12 3.41 1.12
N SER A 150 13.37 2.52 1.77
CA SER A 150 13.39 2.28 3.22
C SER A 150 14.75 1.79 3.73
N THR A 151 15.49 1.06 2.88
CA THR A 151 16.77 0.42 3.22
C THR A 151 17.93 0.83 2.31
N ARG A 152 17.66 1.54 1.22
CA ARG A 152 18.63 2.00 0.21
C ARG A 152 18.45 3.48 -0.06
N HIS A 153 19.53 4.16 -0.39
CA HIS A 153 19.42 5.53 -0.88
C HIS A 153 18.87 5.54 -2.31
N VAL A 154 17.76 6.26 -2.51
CA VAL A 154 17.18 6.53 -3.83
C VAL A 154 17.20 8.04 -4.05
N PRO A 155 17.96 8.55 -5.04
CA PRO A 155 17.99 9.97 -5.34
C PRO A 155 16.58 10.53 -5.59
N GLY A 156 16.30 11.71 -5.03
CA GLY A 156 15.00 12.37 -5.17
C GLY A 156 13.86 11.80 -4.33
N TYR A 157 14.06 10.72 -3.56
CA TYR A 157 13.00 10.17 -2.70
C TYR A 157 12.94 10.82 -1.31
N GLY A 158 14.01 11.46 -0.85
CA GLY A 158 14.08 12.35 0.31
C GLY A 158 13.48 11.79 1.60
N ILE A 159 12.65 12.59 2.24
CA ILE A 159 11.96 12.29 3.51
C ILE A 159 11.08 11.03 3.41
N MET A 160 10.54 10.73 2.22
CA MET A 160 9.73 9.51 2.04
C MET A 160 10.51 8.22 2.30
N SER A 161 11.83 8.21 2.13
CA SER A 161 12.66 7.05 2.49
C SER A 161 12.52 6.73 3.98
N MET A 162 12.61 7.75 4.84
CA MET A 162 12.45 7.59 6.28
C MET A 162 11.03 7.21 6.67
N ALA A 163 10.01 7.80 6.02
CA ALA A 163 8.62 7.42 6.25
C ALA A 163 8.35 5.95 5.86
N LYS A 164 8.96 5.44 4.77
CA LYS A 164 8.85 4.03 4.39
C LYS A 164 9.60 3.11 5.36
N ALA A 165 10.75 3.51 5.88
CA ALA A 165 11.44 2.76 6.93
C ALA A 165 10.59 2.67 8.21
N ALA A 166 9.95 3.77 8.61
CA ALA A 166 9.00 3.78 9.73
C ALA A 166 7.78 2.89 9.47
N LEU A 167 7.23 2.88 8.24
CA LEU A 167 6.12 2.01 7.86
C LEU A 167 6.49 0.51 7.99
N GLU A 168 7.70 0.14 7.59
CA GLU A 168 8.19 -1.24 7.75
C GLU A 168 8.44 -1.59 9.21
N CYS A 169 8.87 -0.64 10.03
CA CYS A 169 8.95 -0.83 11.47
C CYS A 169 7.55 -1.05 12.07
N TRP A 170 6.56 -0.21 11.72
CA TRP A 170 5.16 -0.42 12.10
C TRP A 170 4.65 -1.80 11.68
N THR A 171 4.99 -2.28 10.50
CA THR A 171 4.59 -3.61 10.02
C THR A 171 5.05 -4.71 10.97
N ARG A 172 6.31 -4.68 11.43
CA ARG A 172 6.86 -5.66 12.38
C ARG A 172 6.23 -5.56 13.76
N GLU A 173 6.13 -4.34 14.30
CA GLU A 173 5.55 -4.12 15.63
C GLU A 173 4.08 -4.53 15.69
N LEU A 174 3.29 -4.17 14.68
CA LEU A 174 1.88 -4.55 14.60
C LEU A 174 1.70 -6.05 14.38
N ALA A 175 2.58 -6.72 13.62
CA ALA A 175 2.58 -8.16 13.47
C ALA A 175 2.83 -8.88 14.79
N CYS A 176 3.78 -8.40 15.59
CA CYS A 176 4.06 -8.94 16.93
C CYS A 176 2.90 -8.69 17.90
N HIS A 177 2.33 -7.48 17.86
CA HIS A 177 1.28 -7.07 18.78
C HIS A 177 -0.06 -7.78 18.51
N LEU A 178 -0.43 -7.96 17.23
CA LEU A 178 -1.72 -8.51 16.81
C LEU A 178 -1.66 -10.02 16.49
N GLY A 179 -0.45 -10.57 16.38
CA GLY A 179 -0.23 -11.99 16.08
C GLY A 179 -0.87 -12.96 17.06
N PRO A 180 -0.83 -12.73 18.40
CA PRO A 180 -1.52 -13.57 19.38
C PRO A 180 -3.03 -13.73 19.13
N GLU A 181 -3.67 -12.77 18.47
CA GLU A 181 -5.08 -12.80 18.06
C GLU A 181 -5.29 -13.40 16.65
N GLY A 182 -4.22 -13.88 16.02
CA GLY A 182 -4.23 -14.48 14.68
C GLY A 182 -4.12 -13.49 13.53
N HIS A 183 -4.04 -12.18 13.78
CA HIS A 183 -3.91 -11.19 12.72
C HIS A 183 -2.49 -11.20 12.13
N ARG A 184 -2.39 -11.07 10.81
CA ARG A 184 -1.12 -10.97 10.09
C ARG A 184 -0.96 -9.57 9.50
N VAL A 185 0.25 -9.03 9.57
CA VAL A 185 0.58 -7.71 9.00
C VAL A 185 1.85 -7.83 8.18
N ASN A 186 1.79 -7.53 6.88
CA ASN A 186 2.93 -7.63 5.98
C ASN A 186 3.04 -6.38 5.09
N ALA A 187 4.23 -6.11 4.60
CA ALA A 187 4.51 -5.08 3.62
C ALA A 187 4.92 -5.69 2.27
N ILE A 188 4.57 -5.04 1.17
CA ILE A 188 5.10 -5.33 -0.15
C ILE A 188 5.98 -4.15 -0.57
N SER A 189 7.27 -4.42 -0.80
CA SER A 189 8.21 -3.48 -1.39
C SER A 189 8.14 -3.62 -2.91
N SER A 190 7.37 -2.72 -3.53
CA SER A 190 7.19 -2.70 -4.99
C SER A 190 8.39 -2.07 -5.68
N GLY A 191 8.79 -2.59 -6.82
CA GLY A 191 9.59 -1.83 -7.77
C GLY A 191 8.87 -0.57 -8.26
N PRO A 192 9.54 0.32 -9.02
CA PRO A 192 8.93 1.55 -9.51
C PRO A 192 7.81 1.22 -10.51
N ILE A 193 6.64 1.80 -10.25
CA ILE A 193 5.44 1.68 -11.09
C ILE A 193 4.91 3.08 -11.40
N ARG A 194 4.57 3.34 -12.65
CA ARG A 194 3.98 4.62 -13.04
C ARG A 194 2.58 4.76 -12.47
N THR A 195 2.44 5.70 -11.52
CA THR A 195 1.18 6.05 -10.85
C THR A 195 1.10 7.57 -10.69
N ILE A 196 -0.07 8.10 -10.34
CA ILE A 196 -0.23 9.53 -10.02
C ILE A 196 0.73 9.95 -8.89
N ALA A 197 0.90 9.11 -7.87
CA ALA A 197 1.82 9.40 -6.75
C ALA A 197 3.29 9.43 -7.21
N ALA A 198 3.69 8.52 -8.10
CA ALA A 198 5.06 8.43 -8.61
C ALA A 198 5.40 9.57 -9.60
N SER A 199 4.41 10.15 -10.28
CA SER A 199 4.63 11.25 -11.23
C SER A 199 5.19 12.54 -10.58
N GLY A 200 5.08 12.66 -9.25
CA GLY A 200 5.68 13.74 -8.48
C GLY A 200 7.18 13.58 -8.19
N ILE A 201 7.78 12.42 -8.50
CA ILE A 201 9.19 12.14 -8.23
C ILE A 201 10.04 12.65 -9.41
N PRO A 202 11.01 13.57 -9.18
CA PRO A 202 11.89 14.05 -10.23
C PRO A 202 12.69 12.92 -10.88
N GLY A 203 12.76 12.89 -12.22
CA GLY A 203 13.54 11.90 -12.96
C GLY A 203 12.98 10.46 -12.92
N PHE A 204 11.70 10.29 -12.61
CA PHE A 204 11.08 8.97 -12.46
C PHE A 204 11.19 8.09 -13.72
N ASP A 205 11.15 8.68 -14.92
CA ASP A 205 11.33 7.93 -16.18
C ASP A 205 12.73 7.32 -16.29
N ASN A 206 13.77 8.03 -15.85
CA ASN A 206 15.14 7.51 -15.83
C ASN A 206 15.26 6.36 -14.81
N ILE A 207 14.52 6.43 -13.69
CA ILE A 207 14.46 5.32 -12.71
C ILE A 207 13.84 4.09 -13.35
N LEU A 208 12.73 4.24 -14.07
CA LEU A 208 12.07 3.13 -14.77
C LEU A 208 12.99 2.46 -15.80
N GLU A 209 13.66 3.26 -16.64
CA GLU A 209 14.59 2.76 -17.65
C GLU A 209 15.79 2.02 -17.01
N HIS A 210 16.37 2.63 -15.97
CA HIS A 210 17.47 2.02 -15.22
C HIS A 210 17.07 0.69 -14.57
N VAL A 211 15.91 0.62 -13.93
CA VAL A 211 15.41 -0.60 -13.29
C VAL A 211 15.11 -1.68 -14.31
N ALA A 212 14.44 -1.34 -15.43
CA ALA A 212 14.17 -2.30 -16.51
C ALA A 212 15.45 -2.90 -17.08
N SER A 213 16.50 -2.08 -17.27
CA SER A 213 17.78 -2.52 -17.82
C SER A 213 18.62 -3.37 -16.88
N ASN A 214 18.47 -3.19 -15.54
CA ASN A 214 19.34 -3.78 -14.55
C ASN A 214 18.67 -4.83 -13.65
N SER A 215 17.35 -4.96 -13.68
CA SER A 215 16.68 -6.02 -12.91
C SER A 215 16.93 -7.41 -13.54
N PRO A 216 16.99 -8.47 -12.74
CA PRO A 216 17.14 -9.85 -13.23
C PRO A 216 16.09 -10.24 -14.28
N LEU A 217 14.83 -9.81 -14.11
CA LEU A 217 13.77 -10.13 -15.08
C LEU A 217 13.74 -9.17 -16.29
N ARG A 218 14.69 -8.21 -16.39
CA ARG A 218 14.83 -7.26 -17.51
C ARG A 218 13.53 -6.51 -17.85
N ARG A 219 12.74 -6.20 -16.86
CA ARG A 219 11.52 -5.42 -16.98
C ARG A 219 11.20 -4.67 -15.68
N ASN A 220 10.41 -3.65 -15.78
CA ASN A 220 9.71 -3.12 -14.62
C ASN A 220 8.59 -4.07 -14.18
N VAL A 221 8.24 -4.01 -12.91
CA VAL A 221 7.02 -4.63 -12.41
C VAL A 221 5.80 -3.82 -12.79
N THR A 222 4.67 -4.48 -12.82
CA THR A 222 3.36 -3.90 -13.09
C THR A 222 2.51 -3.86 -11.83
N GLN A 223 1.41 -3.13 -11.86
CA GLN A 223 0.41 -3.15 -10.81
C GLN A 223 -0.11 -4.58 -10.58
N SER A 224 -0.25 -5.38 -11.66
CA SER A 224 -0.70 -6.78 -11.58
C SER A 224 0.28 -7.69 -10.85
N ASP A 225 1.60 -7.48 -11.01
CA ASP A 225 2.61 -8.24 -10.26
C ASP A 225 2.43 -8.02 -8.73
N VAL A 226 2.20 -6.77 -8.32
CA VAL A 226 1.95 -6.42 -6.90
C VAL A 226 0.61 -6.97 -6.43
N ALA A 227 -0.43 -6.89 -7.25
CA ALA A 227 -1.76 -7.39 -6.94
C ALA A 227 -1.76 -8.91 -6.73
N GLY A 228 -1.01 -9.68 -7.55
CA GLY A 228 -0.85 -11.11 -7.38
C GLY A 228 -0.20 -11.49 -6.05
N CYS A 229 0.87 -10.79 -5.67
CA CYS A 229 1.50 -10.97 -4.35
C CYS A 229 0.54 -10.58 -3.21
N THR A 230 -0.23 -9.50 -3.39
CA THR A 230 -1.24 -9.08 -2.40
C THR A 230 -2.31 -10.15 -2.21
N ALA A 231 -2.84 -10.72 -3.28
CA ALA A 231 -3.84 -11.78 -3.20
C ALA A 231 -3.30 -13.03 -2.50
N TRP A 232 -2.02 -13.39 -2.73
CA TRP A 232 -1.37 -14.47 -1.98
C TRP A 232 -1.24 -14.14 -0.51
N LEU A 233 -0.75 -12.95 -0.14
CA LEU A 233 -0.63 -12.52 1.26
C LEU A 233 -1.99 -12.41 1.97
N ALA A 234 -3.05 -12.08 1.26
CA ALA A 234 -4.41 -12.07 1.78
C ALA A 234 -4.98 -13.48 2.04
N SER A 235 -4.44 -14.48 1.34
CA SER A 235 -4.97 -15.84 1.34
C SER A 235 -4.47 -16.69 2.52
N PRO A 236 -5.17 -17.80 2.85
CA PRO A 236 -4.69 -18.81 3.81
C PRO A 236 -3.35 -19.47 3.42
N LEU A 237 -2.95 -19.40 2.14
CA LEU A 237 -1.69 -19.95 1.65
C LEU A 237 -0.45 -19.25 2.24
N SER A 238 -0.63 -18.08 2.80
CA SER A 238 0.42 -17.31 3.50
C SER A 238 0.21 -17.27 5.02
N SER A 239 -0.53 -18.23 5.59
CA SER A 239 -0.89 -18.27 7.02
C SER A 239 0.32 -18.23 7.98
N GLY A 240 1.48 -18.70 7.56
CA GLY A 240 2.73 -18.63 8.32
C GLY A 240 3.56 -17.37 8.07
N VAL A 241 3.03 -16.36 7.33
CA VAL A 241 3.79 -15.17 6.94
C VAL A 241 3.20 -13.93 7.61
N THR A 242 3.97 -13.34 8.53
CA THR A 242 3.63 -12.07 9.21
C THR A 242 4.90 -11.28 9.54
N GLY A 243 4.82 -9.96 9.62
CA GLY A 243 5.95 -9.07 9.91
C GLY A 243 6.97 -8.94 8.77
N GLN A 244 6.65 -9.46 7.58
CA GLN A 244 7.59 -9.53 6.47
C GLN A 244 7.43 -8.34 5.50
N CYS A 245 8.55 -7.97 4.88
CA CYS A 245 8.59 -7.10 3.72
C CYS A 245 8.95 -7.94 2.49
N ILE A 246 7.97 -8.19 1.62
CA ILE A 246 8.13 -9.00 0.41
C ILE A 246 8.47 -8.09 -0.76
N HIS A 247 9.61 -8.36 -1.41
CA HIS A 247 10.01 -7.61 -2.60
C HIS A 247 9.28 -8.11 -3.85
N VAL A 248 8.60 -7.20 -4.54
CA VAL A 248 7.99 -7.41 -5.87
C VAL A 248 8.58 -6.34 -6.79
N ASP A 249 9.79 -6.58 -7.30
CA ASP A 249 10.62 -5.58 -7.96
C ASP A 249 11.44 -6.14 -9.14
N ALA A 250 11.01 -7.26 -9.71
CA ALA A 250 11.71 -7.99 -10.77
C ALA A 250 13.15 -8.42 -10.38
N GLY A 251 13.43 -8.49 -9.07
CA GLY A 251 14.74 -8.84 -8.51
C GLY A 251 15.72 -7.66 -8.43
N TYR A 252 15.28 -6.44 -8.69
CA TYR A 252 16.17 -5.27 -8.70
C TYR A 252 16.90 -5.06 -7.36
N SER A 253 16.24 -5.28 -6.24
CA SER A 253 16.82 -5.05 -4.90
C SER A 253 18.00 -5.96 -4.55
N ILE A 254 18.18 -7.10 -5.24
CA ILE A 254 19.31 -8.02 -5.02
C ILE A 254 20.51 -7.70 -5.90
N THR A 255 20.38 -6.81 -6.88
CA THR A 255 21.48 -6.44 -7.78
C THR A 255 22.34 -5.35 -7.14
N MET A 256 23.68 -5.54 -7.15
CA MET A 256 24.64 -4.56 -6.64
C MET A 256 25.33 -3.81 -7.78
N VAL A 257 25.67 -4.52 -8.85
CA VAL A 257 26.41 -3.97 -9.99
C VAL A 257 25.54 -4.08 -11.24
N PRO A 258 25.32 -2.98 -11.97
CA PRO A 258 24.59 -3.01 -13.22
C PRO A 258 25.28 -3.94 -14.23
N SER A 259 24.53 -4.80 -14.90
CA SER A 259 25.07 -5.70 -15.93
C SER A 259 25.69 -4.97 -17.11
N SER A 260 25.28 -3.73 -17.37
CA SER A 260 25.88 -2.87 -18.41
C SER A 260 27.37 -2.58 -18.19
N ILE A 261 27.89 -2.73 -16.95
CA ILE A 261 29.33 -2.61 -16.68
C ILE A 261 30.12 -3.81 -17.23
N MET A 262 29.45 -4.95 -17.41
CA MET A 262 30.08 -6.19 -17.88
C MET A 262 29.96 -6.38 -19.41
N GLU A 263 29.19 -5.51 -20.07
CA GLU A 263 28.91 -5.57 -21.52
C GLU A 263 29.80 -4.61 -22.34
N GLY A 264 30.95 -4.16 -21.78
CA GLY A 264 31.91 -3.27 -22.40
C GLY A 264 32.94 -3.97 -23.28
#